data_d488e79076f996ff983e5cfb83cd87ed
#
_entry.id   d488e79076f996ff983e5cfb83cd87ed
#
_cell.length_a   1.000
_cell.length_b   1.000
_cell.length_c   1.000
_cell.angle_alpha   90.00
_cell.angle_beta   90.00
_cell.angle_gamma   90.00
#
_symmetry.space_group_name_H-M   'P 1'
#
loop_
_entity.id
_entity.type
_entity.pdbx_description
1 polymer ?
#
loop_
_entity_poly.entity_id
_entity_poly.type
_entity_poly.pdbx_seq_one_letter_code
_entity_poly.pdbx_strand_id
1 'polypeptide(L)'
;MKGTKYLSDAIHMNDIYSGMLNIVTAPVGCGKTYWALNVLSQTVSRPYKMVYLIDTVNGKEQLLKHPNTQFYNRDWCETVRNGSVWFGEAYNANRIVVMTYAKFGVLAQKYSDFGKSFEVILCDEIHNLPRFSAFISHNPHDTPYHKIAKQRLEEIVANTKVKVIGLSATPIRAVCEMKCKSRFVKVDDDVRQFETDKRFTYTNLEMLLPSLGLAERGLVY
;
A
#
# COMPACT_ATOMS: atom_id res chain seq x y z
N MET A 1 -22.23 11.72 0.86
CA MET A 1 -20.76 11.79 0.75
C MET A 1 -20.33 13.12 1.36
N LYS A 2 -19.43 13.08 2.34
CA LYS A 2 -18.91 14.25 3.02
C LYS A 2 -17.61 14.71 2.35
N GLY A 3 -17.36 16.03 2.37
CA GLY A 3 -16.18 16.64 1.77
C GLY A 3 -16.29 16.88 0.26
N THR A 4 -15.50 17.80 -0.25
CA THR A 4 -15.50 18.24 -1.65
C THR A 4 -14.19 17.97 -2.36
N LYS A 5 -13.07 17.88 -1.62
CA LYS A 5 -11.72 17.65 -2.14
C LYS A 5 -11.38 16.17 -2.24
N TYR A 6 -10.57 15.81 -3.21
CA TYR A 6 -9.92 14.53 -3.30
C TYR A 6 -8.56 14.54 -2.58
N LEU A 7 -8.03 13.37 -2.31
CA LEU A 7 -6.72 13.23 -1.68
C LEU A 7 -5.61 13.92 -2.49
N SER A 8 -5.75 13.94 -3.82
CA SER A 8 -4.85 14.63 -4.75
C SER A 8 -4.76 16.15 -4.54
N ASP A 9 -5.80 16.74 -3.99
CA ASP A 9 -5.88 18.18 -3.74
C ASP A 9 -5.34 18.55 -2.34
N ALA A 10 -5.25 17.55 -1.46
CA ALA A 10 -4.93 17.74 -0.05
C ALA A 10 -3.48 17.37 0.31
N ILE A 11 -2.80 16.53 -0.48
CA ILE A 11 -1.45 16.05 -0.18
C ILE A 11 -0.52 16.25 -1.38
N HIS A 12 0.59 16.94 -1.13
CA HIS A 12 1.66 17.15 -2.09
C HIS A 12 2.92 16.36 -1.73
N MET A 13 3.79 16.14 -2.73
CA MET A 13 5.05 15.41 -2.50
C MET A 13 6.00 16.10 -1.52
N ASN A 14 5.85 17.41 -1.32
CA ASN A 14 6.62 18.16 -0.32
C ASN A 14 6.21 17.83 1.12
N ASP A 15 5.01 17.27 1.31
CA ASP A 15 4.52 16.82 2.62
C ASP A 15 5.06 15.44 3.01
N ILE A 16 5.75 14.76 2.08
CA ILE A 16 6.29 13.41 2.24
C ILE A 16 7.80 13.47 2.46
N TYR A 17 8.24 13.01 3.62
CA TYR A 17 9.64 13.05 4.02
C TYR A 17 10.30 11.68 3.90
N SER A 18 11.59 11.65 3.55
CA SER A 18 12.43 10.46 3.71
C SER A 18 12.86 10.26 5.17
N GLY A 19 13.32 9.06 5.52
CA GLY A 19 13.75 8.75 6.89
C GLY A 19 12.61 8.50 7.89
N MET A 20 11.38 8.45 7.41
CA MET A 20 10.20 8.10 8.21
C MET A 20 9.10 7.49 7.36
N LEU A 21 8.25 6.69 7.99
CA LEU A 21 7.01 6.18 7.41
C LEU A 21 5.96 7.30 7.48
N ASN A 22 5.58 7.82 6.32
CA ASN A 22 4.55 8.84 6.21
C ASN A 22 3.17 8.17 6.17
N ILE A 23 2.38 8.34 7.19
CA ILE A 23 1.07 7.71 7.31
C ILE A 23 0.00 8.71 6.91
N VAL A 24 -0.71 8.38 5.84
CA VAL A 24 -1.85 9.13 5.34
C VAL A 24 -3.12 8.42 5.79
N THR A 25 -3.88 9.07 6.64
CA THR A 25 -5.21 8.58 7.02
C THR A 25 -6.16 8.83 5.86
N ALA A 26 -6.44 7.75 5.12
CA ALA A 26 -7.13 7.83 3.85
C ALA A 26 -8.45 7.03 3.90
N PRO A 27 -9.58 7.70 4.18
CA PRO A 27 -10.88 7.05 4.23
C PRO A 27 -11.30 6.47 2.87
N VAL A 28 -12.33 5.61 2.89
CA VAL A 28 -12.87 5.04 1.66
C VAL A 28 -13.52 6.15 0.82
N GLY A 29 -13.26 6.15 -0.48
CA GLY A 29 -13.83 7.12 -1.42
C GLY A 29 -13.05 8.44 -1.56
N CYS A 30 -11.95 8.63 -0.83
CA CYS A 30 -11.14 9.85 -0.91
C CYS A 30 -10.24 9.95 -2.15
N GLY A 31 -10.22 8.93 -3.02
CA GLY A 31 -9.41 8.93 -4.24
C GLY A 31 -7.98 8.40 -4.07
N LYS A 32 -7.70 7.51 -3.11
CA LYS A 32 -6.38 6.89 -2.88
C LYS A 32 -5.71 6.40 -4.17
N THR A 33 -6.44 5.55 -4.91
CA THR A 33 -5.93 4.94 -6.14
C THR A 33 -5.65 5.99 -7.22
N TYR A 34 -6.56 6.94 -7.39
CA TYR A 34 -6.35 8.03 -8.35
C TYR A 34 -5.11 8.86 -8.00
N TRP A 35 -4.97 9.27 -6.73
CA TRP A 35 -3.81 10.01 -6.26
C TRP A 35 -2.50 9.25 -6.52
N ALA A 36 -2.47 7.95 -6.19
CA ALA A 36 -1.30 7.11 -6.40
C ALA A 36 -0.91 6.98 -7.89
N LEU A 37 -1.89 6.64 -8.74
CA LEU A 37 -1.63 6.25 -10.13
C LEU A 37 -1.52 7.44 -11.08
N ASN A 38 -2.14 8.57 -10.77
CA ASN A 38 -2.19 9.72 -11.68
C ASN A 38 -1.45 10.97 -11.16
N VAL A 39 -1.27 11.10 -9.86
CA VAL A 39 -0.60 12.27 -9.28
C VAL A 39 0.77 11.91 -8.74
N LEU A 40 0.83 10.98 -7.78
CA LEU A 40 2.09 10.60 -7.15
C LEU A 40 3.09 10.00 -8.16
N SER A 41 2.61 9.23 -9.12
CA SER A 41 3.43 8.64 -10.18
C SER A 41 4.14 9.66 -11.06
N GLN A 42 3.59 10.88 -11.18
CA GLN A 42 4.19 11.97 -11.94
C GLN A 42 5.40 12.61 -11.22
N THR A 43 5.57 12.32 -9.95
CA THR A 43 6.61 12.95 -9.12
C THR A 43 7.92 12.18 -9.12
N VAL A 44 7.95 10.97 -9.65
CA VAL A 44 9.18 10.17 -9.74
C VAL A 44 9.98 10.51 -10.99
N SER A 45 11.30 10.48 -10.86
CA SER A 45 12.21 10.94 -11.90
C SER A 45 12.25 10.06 -13.15
N ARG A 46 11.86 8.79 -13.01
CA ARG A 46 11.93 7.77 -14.07
C ARG A 46 10.82 6.73 -13.93
N PRO A 47 10.44 6.04 -15.02
CA PRO A 47 9.58 4.86 -14.95
C PRO A 47 10.10 3.84 -13.94
N TYR A 48 9.17 3.16 -13.28
CA TYR A 48 9.47 2.09 -12.32
C TYR A 48 10.26 2.51 -11.07
N LYS A 49 10.38 3.81 -10.81
CA LYS A 49 10.92 4.32 -9.55
C LYS A 49 9.90 4.40 -8.42
N MET A 50 8.65 4.05 -8.72
CA MET A 50 7.59 3.90 -7.74
C MET A 50 7.11 2.45 -7.69
N VAL A 51 6.94 1.92 -6.48
CA VAL A 51 6.25 0.64 -6.23
C VAL A 51 4.99 0.86 -5.40
N TYR A 52 3.91 0.22 -5.80
CA TYR A 52 2.64 0.15 -5.10
C TYR A 52 2.50 -1.24 -4.48
N LEU A 53 2.58 -1.32 -3.16
CA LEU A 53 2.41 -2.54 -2.40
C LEU A 53 0.96 -2.69 -1.95
N ILE A 54 0.39 -3.86 -2.17
CA ILE A 54 -0.98 -4.18 -1.81
C ILE A 54 -1.05 -5.53 -1.09
N ASP A 55 -2.06 -5.73 -0.27
CA ASP A 55 -2.18 -6.93 0.56
C ASP A 55 -2.81 -8.12 -0.17
N THR A 56 -3.63 -7.88 -1.22
CA THR A 56 -4.40 -8.93 -1.90
C THR A 56 -4.04 -9.09 -3.37
N VAL A 57 -4.15 -10.33 -3.88
CA VAL A 57 -3.97 -10.65 -5.29
C VAL A 57 -5.05 -9.97 -6.15
N ASN A 58 -6.31 -10.04 -5.71
CA ASN A 58 -7.43 -9.42 -6.44
C ASN A 58 -7.26 -7.91 -6.57
N GLY A 59 -6.83 -7.23 -5.50
CA GLY A 59 -6.54 -5.80 -5.53
C GLY A 59 -5.41 -5.47 -6.50
N LYS A 60 -4.35 -6.29 -6.52
CA LYS A 60 -3.27 -6.17 -7.49
C LYS A 60 -3.78 -6.27 -8.93
N GLU A 61 -4.62 -7.26 -9.24
CA GLU A 61 -5.18 -7.45 -10.58
C GLU A 61 -6.07 -6.28 -11.02
N GLN A 62 -6.81 -5.68 -10.09
CA GLN A 62 -7.57 -4.46 -10.39
C GLN A 62 -6.66 -3.28 -10.74
N LEU A 63 -5.59 -3.09 -9.98
CA LEU A 63 -4.62 -2.02 -10.25
C LEU A 63 -3.91 -2.19 -11.59
N LEU A 64 -3.62 -3.42 -12.00
CA LEU A 64 -2.93 -3.73 -13.25
C LEU A 64 -3.77 -3.43 -14.51
N LYS A 65 -5.06 -3.18 -14.37
CA LYS A 65 -5.91 -2.70 -15.47
C LYS A 65 -5.66 -1.23 -15.82
N HIS A 66 -4.99 -0.50 -14.94
CA HIS A 66 -4.69 0.92 -15.18
C HIS A 66 -3.47 1.05 -16.12
N PRO A 67 -3.50 1.95 -17.13
CA PRO A 67 -2.43 2.08 -18.13
C PRO A 67 -1.06 2.46 -17.54
N ASN A 68 -1.03 3.11 -16.39
CA ASN A 68 0.20 3.52 -15.72
C ASN A 68 0.84 2.43 -14.86
N THR A 69 0.27 1.25 -14.79
CA THR A 69 0.79 0.16 -13.96
C THR A 69 1.49 -0.90 -14.80
N GLN A 70 2.41 -1.60 -14.17
CA GLN A 70 3.12 -2.73 -14.76
C GLN A 70 3.18 -3.89 -13.77
N PHE A 71 2.89 -5.06 -14.29
CA PHE A 71 3.13 -6.29 -13.54
C PHE A 71 4.63 -6.52 -13.36
N TYR A 72 5.04 -6.90 -12.15
CA TYR A 72 6.37 -7.39 -11.90
C TYR A 72 6.53 -8.81 -12.48
N ASN A 73 7.51 -9.02 -13.31
CA ASN A 73 8.00 -10.33 -13.68
C ASN A 73 9.46 -10.54 -13.23
N ARG A 74 9.94 -11.77 -13.31
CA ARG A 74 11.27 -12.14 -12.81
C ARG A 74 12.40 -11.42 -13.56
N ASP A 75 12.30 -11.37 -14.86
CA ASP A 75 13.35 -10.81 -15.74
C ASP A 75 13.48 -9.31 -15.55
N TRP A 76 12.33 -8.67 -15.36
CA TRP A 76 12.30 -7.24 -15.10
C TRP A 76 13.01 -6.84 -13.79
N CYS A 77 12.90 -7.64 -12.72
CA CYS A 77 13.56 -7.32 -11.46
C CYS A 77 15.08 -7.36 -11.54
N GLU A 78 15.64 -8.32 -12.25
CA GLU A 78 17.08 -8.41 -12.44
C GLU A 78 17.60 -7.22 -13.23
N THR A 79 16.88 -6.80 -14.24
CA THR A 79 17.19 -5.62 -15.04
C THR A 79 17.15 -4.34 -14.23
N VAL A 80 16.09 -4.14 -13.44
CA VAL A 80 15.95 -2.95 -12.56
C VAL A 80 17.05 -2.90 -11.50
N ARG A 81 17.40 -4.04 -10.93
CA ARG A 81 18.46 -4.14 -9.92
C ARG A 81 19.82 -3.70 -10.46
N ASN A 82 20.13 -4.08 -11.67
CA ASN A 82 21.40 -3.76 -12.31
C ASN A 82 21.46 -2.33 -12.87
N GLY A 83 20.41 -1.54 -12.72
CA GLY A 83 20.35 -0.16 -13.19
C GLY A 83 20.23 0.02 -14.70
N SER A 84 20.24 -1.08 -15.46
CA SER A 84 20.14 -1.09 -16.92
C SER A 84 18.74 -1.54 -17.34
N VAL A 85 17.76 -0.66 -17.21
CA VAL A 85 16.41 -0.94 -17.69
C VAL A 85 16.32 -0.55 -19.15
N TRP A 86 16.31 -1.54 -20.04
CA TRP A 86 16.02 -1.35 -21.45
C TRP A 86 14.50 -1.49 -21.65
N PHE A 87 13.83 -0.37 -21.89
CA PHE A 87 12.42 -0.38 -22.28
C PHE A 87 12.38 -0.28 -23.79
N GLY A 88 11.81 -1.26 -24.45
CA GLY A 88 11.43 -1.15 -25.85
C GLY A 88 10.48 0.04 -26.07
N GLU A 89 9.99 0.24 -27.26
CA GLU A 89 9.27 1.42 -27.78
C GLU A 89 8.10 2.00 -26.97
N ALA A 90 7.69 1.35 -25.87
CA ALA A 90 6.62 1.81 -24.97
C ALA A 90 7.16 2.46 -23.69
N TYR A 91 8.09 3.36 -23.79
CA TYR A 91 8.57 4.15 -22.65
C TYR A 91 7.46 5.06 -22.12
N ASN A 92 6.84 4.67 -21.02
CA ASN A 92 5.86 5.50 -20.30
C ASN A 92 6.48 5.97 -18.98
N ALA A 93 6.69 7.28 -18.86
CA ALA A 93 7.32 7.89 -17.68
C ALA A 93 6.57 7.62 -16.37
N ASN A 94 5.27 7.33 -16.44
CA ASN A 94 4.40 7.17 -15.27
C ASN A 94 4.23 5.72 -14.82
N ARG A 95 4.96 4.78 -15.39
CA ARG A 95 4.80 3.38 -15.04
C ARG A 95 5.20 3.06 -13.61
N ILE A 96 4.32 2.39 -12.91
CA ILE A 96 4.40 2.00 -11.50
C ILE A 96 4.51 0.49 -11.45
N VAL A 97 5.38 0.00 -10.57
CA VAL A 97 5.45 -1.43 -10.24
C VAL A 97 4.38 -1.76 -9.22
N VAL A 98 3.53 -2.75 -9.50
CA VAL A 98 2.52 -3.21 -8.56
C VAL A 98 2.85 -4.63 -8.12
N MET A 99 2.90 -4.85 -6.81
CA MET A 99 3.11 -6.19 -6.24
C MET A 99 2.47 -6.34 -4.87
N THR A 100 2.29 -7.58 -4.44
CA THR A 100 1.84 -7.85 -3.08
C THR A 100 2.97 -7.69 -2.06
N TYR A 101 2.64 -7.46 -0.78
CA TYR A 101 3.63 -7.46 0.30
C TYR A 101 4.42 -8.77 0.37
N ALA A 102 3.75 -9.92 0.16
CA ALA A 102 4.44 -11.20 0.13
C ALA A 102 5.48 -11.26 -1.01
N LYS A 103 5.13 -10.79 -2.22
CA LYS A 103 6.08 -10.74 -3.35
C LYS A 103 7.25 -9.81 -3.06
N PHE A 104 6.99 -8.66 -2.44
CA PHE A 104 8.06 -7.76 -2.00
C PHE A 104 9.01 -8.46 -1.02
N GLY A 105 8.47 -9.24 -0.09
CA GLY A 105 9.26 -10.05 0.86
C GLY A 105 10.11 -11.11 0.17
N VAL A 106 9.57 -11.82 -0.83
CA VAL A 106 10.33 -12.79 -1.65
C VAL A 106 11.54 -12.12 -2.30
N LEU A 107 11.35 -10.94 -2.86
CA LEU A 107 12.41 -10.20 -3.55
C LEU A 107 13.41 -9.61 -2.58
N ALA A 108 12.94 -9.11 -1.43
CA ALA A 108 13.80 -8.61 -0.36
C ALA A 108 14.67 -9.71 0.26
N GLN A 109 14.17 -10.95 0.31
CA GLN A 109 14.97 -12.10 0.72
C GLN A 109 16.05 -12.45 -0.31
N LYS A 110 15.66 -12.45 -1.60
CA LYS A 110 16.56 -12.83 -2.68
C LYS A 110 17.65 -11.79 -2.95
N TYR A 111 17.32 -10.49 -2.80
CA TYR A 111 18.20 -9.38 -3.14
C TYR A 111 18.31 -8.41 -1.96
N SER A 112 19.52 -8.28 -1.41
CA SER A 112 19.79 -7.46 -0.21
C SER A 112 19.55 -5.96 -0.41
N ASP A 113 19.62 -5.48 -1.65
CA ASP A 113 19.39 -4.09 -2.04
C ASP A 113 17.99 -3.81 -2.58
N PHE A 114 17.12 -4.85 -2.68
CA PHE A 114 15.78 -4.68 -3.21
C PHE A 114 14.96 -3.66 -2.42
N GLY A 115 14.32 -2.77 -3.14
CA GLY A 115 13.52 -1.68 -2.57
C GLY A 115 14.28 -0.37 -2.39
N LYS A 116 15.62 -0.41 -2.25
CA LYS A 116 16.46 0.79 -2.02
C LYS A 116 16.63 1.65 -3.28
N SER A 117 16.35 1.11 -4.45
CA SER A 117 16.44 1.79 -5.75
C SER A 117 15.17 2.55 -6.15
N PHE A 118 14.08 2.36 -5.43
CA PHE A 118 12.86 3.15 -5.64
C PHE A 118 13.01 4.57 -5.09
N GLU A 119 12.26 5.50 -5.63
CA GLU A 119 12.11 6.85 -5.08
C GLU A 119 10.92 6.92 -4.12
N VAL A 120 9.87 6.17 -4.47
CA VAL A 120 8.62 6.11 -3.69
C VAL A 120 8.18 4.66 -3.51
N ILE A 121 7.84 4.29 -2.29
CA ILE A 121 7.15 3.05 -1.94
C ILE A 121 5.81 3.42 -1.32
N LEU A 122 4.73 3.08 -1.98
CA LEU A 122 3.38 3.26 -1.48
C LEU A 122 2.86 1.92 -0.94
N CYS A 123 2.41 1.94 0.30
CA CYS A 123 1.92 0.78 1.04
C CYS A 123 0.42 0.93 1.27
N ASP A 124 -0.41 0.25 0.48
CA ASP A 124 -1.87 0.27 0.66
C ASP A 124 -2.26 -0.59 1.85
N GLU A 125 -3.25 -0.13 2.62
CA GLU A 125 -3.73 -0.74 3.85
C GLU A 125 -2.57 -1.22 4.75
N ILE A 126 -1.59 -0.31 4.98
CA ILE A 126 -0.33 -0.61 5.70
C ILE A 126 -0.56 -1.29 7.07
N HIS A 127 -1.72 -1.08 7.71
CA HIS A 127 -2.07 -1.70 8.99
C HIS A 127 -2.17 -3.24 8.91
N ASN A 128 -2.36 -3.80 7.71
CA ASN A 128 -2.41 -5.24 7.51
C ASN A 128 -1.02 -5.89 7.52
N LEU A 129 0.02 -5.17 7.13
CA LEU A 129 1.38 -5.74 7.06
C LEU A 129 1.89 -6.23 8.41
N PRO A 130 1.80 -5.49 9.54
CA PRO A 130 2.14 -6.03 10.87
C PRO A 130 1.31 -7.25 11.25
N ARG A 131 -0.01 -7.23 10.96
CA ARG A 131 -0.91 -8.34 11.23
C ARG A 131 -0.47 -9.62 10.53
N PHE A 132 -0.18 -9.53 9.22
CA PHE A 132 0.29 -10.69 8.44
C PHE A 132 1.71 -11.11 8.81
N SER A 133 2.56 -10.16 9.22
CA SER A 133 3.92 -10.46 9.66
C SER A 133 3.98 -11.20 11.00
N ALA A 134 2.95 -11.07 11.83
CA ALA A 134 2.82 -11.78 13.11
C ALA A 134 2.22 -13.18 12.96
N PHE A 135 1.70 -13.53 11.78
CA PHE A 135 1.14 -14.85 11.52
C PHE A 135 2.26 -15.89 11.54
N ILE A 136 2.10 -16.88 12.42
CA ILE A 136 3.01 -18.04 12.53
C ILE A 136 2.37 -19.18 11.75
N SER A 137 3.01 -19.61 10.67
CA SER A 137 2.57 -20.81 9.96
C SER A 137 2.79 -22.04 10.84
N HIS A 138 1.85 -22.97 10.81
CA HIS A 138 2.04 -24.29 11.42
C HIS A 138 3.03 -25.17 10.65
N ASN A 139 3.35 -24.79 9.40
CA ASN A 139 4.36 -25.48 8.62
C ASN A 139 5.73 -24.80 8.84
N PRO A 140 6.71 -25.50 9.45
CA PRO A 140 8.04 -24.94 9.74
C PRO A 140 8.84 -24.59 8.48
N HIS A 141 8.43 -25.10 7.31
CA HIS A 141 9.07 -24.80 6.02
C HIS A 141 8.49 -23.55 5.33
N ASP A 142 7.43 -22.96 5.85
CA ASP A 142 6.85 -21.75 5.28
C ASP A 142 7.73 -20.54 5.58
N THR A 143 8.15 -19.86 4.53
CA THR A 143 8.93 -18.63 4.66
C THR A 143 8.00 -17.45 5.00
N PRO A 144 8.26 -16.72 6.09
CA PRO A 144 7.40 -15.63 6.54
C PRO A 144 7.62 -14.34 5.71
N TYR A 145 7.23 -14.36 4.44
CA TYR A 145 7.51 -13.27 3.50
C TYR A 145 6.96 -11.90 3.94
N HIS A 146 5.81 -11.86 4.62
CA HIS A 146 5.29 -10.59 5.16
C HIS A 146 6.19 -10.02 6.27
N LYS A 147 6.79 -10.89 7.09
CA LYS A 147 7.77 -10.47 8.10
C LYS A 147 9.02 -9.90 7.46
N ILE A 148 9.51 -10.55 6.39
CA ILE A 148 10.66 -10.08 5.62
C ILE A 148 10.35 -8.74 4.94
N ALA A 149 9.16 -8.61 4.34
CA ALA A 149 8.70 -7.35 3.74
C ALA A 149 8.67 -6.22 4.78
N LYS A 150 8.09 -6.48 5.96
CA LYS A 150 8.05 -5.52 7.06
C LYS A 150 9.44 -5.06 7.48
N GLN A 151 10.34 -5.99 7.75
CA GLN A 151 11.72 -5.70 8.14
C GLN A 151 12.47 -4.89 7.07
N ARG A 152 12.29 -5.25 5.79
CA ARG A 152 12.89 -4.51 4.68
C ARG A 152 12.35 -3.07 4.57
N LEU A 153 11.05 -2.85 4.74
CA LEU A 153 10.48 -1.51 4.75
C LEU A 153 11.02 -0.67 5.91
N GLU A 154 11.13 -1.25 7.11
CA GLU A 154 11.73 -0.61 8.29
C GLU A 154 13.19 -0.20 8.02
N GLU A 155 13.98 -1.09 7.41
CA GLU A 155 15.37 -0.81 7.00
C GLU A 155 15.45 0.32 5.96
N ILE A 156 14.59 0.30 4.95
CA ILE A 156 14.52 1.34 3.92
C ILE A 156 14.19 2.69 4.54
N VAL A 157 13.20 2.75 5.42
CA VAL A 157 12.83 3.97 6.14
C VAL A 157 14.01 4.51 6.94
N ALA A 158 14.74 3.65 7.65
CA ALA A 158 15.81 4.08 8.53
C ALA A 158 17.09 4.53 7.79
N ASN A 159 17.39 3.92 6.65
CA ASN A 159 18.74 3.97 6.07
C ASN A 159 18.78 4.51 4.63
N THR A 160 17.66 4.97 4.07
CA THR A 160 17.63 5.45 2.69
C THR A 160 16.92 6.79 2.54
N LYS A 161 17.01 7.37 1.32
CA LYS A 161 16.23 8.55 0.94
C LYS A 161 14.89 8.21 0.27
N VAL A 162 14.54 6.93 0.22
CA VAL A 162 13.26 6.47 -0.33
C VAL A 162 12.11 7.04 0.51
N LYS A 163 11.12 7.59 -0.16
CA LYS A 163 9.90 8.07 0.50
C LYS A 163 8.93 6.91 0.66
N VAL A 164 8.66 6.50 1.89
CA VAL A 164 7.71 5.42 2.20
C VAL A 164 6.40 6.02 2.71
N ILE A 165 5.31 5.68 2.05
CA ILE A 165 3.97 6.19 2.33
C ILE A 165 3.07 5.02 2.69
N GLY A 166 2.44 5.07 3.85
CA GLY A 166 1.42 4.13 4.27
C GLY A 166 0.02 4.73 4.17
N LEU A 167 -0.86 4.13 3.38
CA LEU A 167 -2.28 4.47 3.34
C LEU A 167 -3.04 3.57 4.30
N SER A 168 -3.93 4.13 5.10
CA SER A 168 -4.82 3.34 5.97
C SER A 168 -5.98 4.19 6.48
N ALA A 169 -7.16 3.61 6.56
CA ALA A 169 -8.27 4.20 7.30
C ALA A 169 -8.12 4.00 8.82
N THR A 170 -7.34 3.00 9.26
CA THR A 170 -7.13 2.62 10.66
C THR A 170 -5.63 2.45 10.97
N PRO A 171 -4.86 3.54 11.01
CA PRO A 171 -3.41 3.48 10.98
C PRO A 171 -2.73 3.10 12.30
N ILE A 172 -3.45 3.03 13.44
CA ILE A 172 -2.88 2.86 14.78
C ILE A 172 -1.94 1.65 14.85
N ARG A 173 -2.35 0.51 14.31
CA ARG A 173 -1.51 -0.71 14.30
C ARG A 173 -0.20 -0.50 13.55
N ALA A 174 -0.23 0.17 12.39
CA ALA A 174 0.99 0.45 11.63
C ALA A 174 1.96 1.31 12.44
N VAL A 175 1.46 2.30 13.17
CA VAL A 175 2.31 3.15 14.03
C VAL A 175 2.93 2.37 15.17
N CYS A 176 2.13 1.53 15.86
CA CYS A 176 2.58 0.83 17.07
C CYS A 176 3.50 -0.36 16.78
N GLU A 177 3.29 -1.07 15.67
CA GLU A 177 3.97 -2.33 15.39
C GLU A 177 5.09 -2.24 14.36
N MET A 178 5.19 -1.15 13.59
CA MET A 178 6.35 -0.88 12.73
C MET A 178 7.50 -0.30 13.56
N LYS A 179 8.68 -0.92 13.45
CA LYS A 179 9.90 -0.52 14.20
C LYS A 179 10.69 0.56 13.46
N CYS A 180 10.00 1.62 13.03
CA CYS A 180 10.64 2.75 12.37
C CYS A 180 9.98 4.06 12.78
N LYS A 181 10.66 5.18 12.55
CA LYS A 181 10.07 6.50 12.77
C LYS A 181 8.85 6.66 11.86
N SER A 182 7.75 7.14 12.41
CA SER A 182 6.53 7.41 11.65
C SER A 182 5.98 8.80 11.94
N ARG A 183 5.24 9.34 11.00
CA ARG A 183 4.49 10.57 11.16
C ARG A 183 3.15 10.49 10.46
N PHE A 184 2.17 11.19 10.99
CA PHE A 184 0.92 11.42 10.26
C PHE A 184 1.09 12.60 9.30
N VAL A 185 0.71 12.37 8.05
CA VAL A 185 0.53 13.44 7.07
C VAL A 185 -0.85 14.02 7.30
N LYS A 186 -0.92 15.32 7.56
CA LYS A 186 -2.21 15.98 7.79
C LYS A 186 -3.01 15.95 6.48
N VAL A 187 -4.21 15.47 6.57
CA VAL A 187 -5.21 15.51 5.49
C VAL A 187 -6.31 16.47 5.92
N ASP A 188 -6.75 17.31 5.02
CA ASP A 188 -7.81 18.28 5.32
C ASP A 188 -9.14 17.57 5.66
N ASP A 189 -9.90 18.17 6.57
CA ASP A 189 -11.17 17.59 7.05
C ASP A 189 -12.25 17.55 5.96
N ASP A 190 -12.09 18.31 4.88
CA ASP A 190 -13.00 18.39 3.74
C ASP A 190 -12.65 17.40 2.61
N VAL A 191 -11.69 16.50 2.81
CA VAL A 191 -11.43 15.39 1.88
C VAL A 191 -12.63 14.45 1.82
N ARG A 192 -12.99 14.06 0.61
CA ARG A 192 -14.15 13.20 0.33
C ARG A 192 -14.02 11.84 1.04
N GLN A 193 -15.13 11.42 1.64
CA GLN A 193 -15.25 10.10 2.24
C GLN A 193 -16.69 9.60 2.09
N PHE A 194 -16.87 8.29 2.03
CA PHE A 194 -18.20 7.71 2.15
C PHE A 194 -18.68 7.86 3.60
N GLU A 195 -19.89 8.35 3.75
CA GLU A 195 -20.56 8.34 5.03
C GLU A 195 -21.25 6.99 5.22
N THR A 196 -21.18 6.47 6.46
CA THR A 196 -21.98 5.32 6.84
C THR A 196 -23.34 5.82 7.27
N ASP A 197 -24.35 5.62 6.44
CA ASP A 197 -25.73 6.07 6.72
C ASP A 197 -26.34 5.38 7.93
N LYS A 198 -25.91 4.16 8.24
CA LYS A 198 -26.40 3.38 9.35
C LYS A 198 -25.26 2.74 10.14
N ARG A 199 -25.29 2.89 11.44
CA ARG A 199 -24.44 2.17 12.38
C ARG A 199 -25.31 1.21 13.17
N PHE A 200 -24.91 -0.05 13.19
CA PHE A 200 -25.58 -1.08 13.96
C PHE A 200 -24.72 -1.46 15.15
N THR A 201 -25.32 -1.46 16.33
CA THR A 201 -24.71 -2.05 17.53
C THR A 201 -25.42 -3.37 17.79
N TYR A 202 -24.65 -4.43 17.91
CA TYR A 202 -25.15 -5.79 18.16
C TYR A 202 -24.27 -6.50 19.19
N THR A 203 -24.86 -7.36 19.96
CA THR A 203 -24.17 -8.15 20.99
C THR A 203 -23.68 -9.49 20.44
N ASN A 204 -24.36 -10.01 19.43
CA ASN A 204 -23.97 -11.20 18.71
C ASN A 204 -24.47 -11.15 17.26
N LEU A 205 -23.94 -12.05 16.45
CA LEU A 205 -24.20 -12.11 15.02
C LEU A 205 -25.67 -12.49 14.68
N GLU A 206 -26.30 -13.33 15.50
CA GLU A 206 -27.66 -13.75 15.33
C GLU A 206 -28.66 -12.59 15.44
N MET A 207 -28.32 -11.58 16.21
CA MET A 207 -29.11 -10.35 16.30
C MET A 207 -28.89 -9.40 15.12
N LEU A 208 -27.69 -9.44 14.50
CA LEU A 208 -27.36 -8.56 13.40
C LEU A 208 -28.10 -8.91 12.12
N LEU A 209 -28.16 -10.19 11.77
CA LEU A 209 -28.72 -10.64 10.49
C LEU A 209 -30.19 -10.25 10.30
N PRO A 210 -31.08 -10.46 11.28
CA PRO A 210 -32.47 -10.00 11.20
C PRO A 210 -32.58 -8.47 11.10
N SER A 211 -31.72 -7.73 11.84
CA SER A 211 -31.76 -6.26 11.83
C SER A 211 -31.37 -5.65 10.48
N LEU A 212 -30.64 -6.41 9.66
CA LEU A 212 -30.27 -6.03 8.30
C LEU A 212 -31.30 -6.48 7.25
N GLY A 213 -32.37 -7.15 7.66
CA GLY A 213 -33.36 -7.76 6.74
C GLY A 213 -32.77 -8.92 5.91
N LEU A 214 -31.66 -9.49 6.36
CA LEU A 214 -31.04 -10.65 5.73
C LEU A 214 -31.66 -11.91 6.33
N ALA A 215 -32.28 -12.72 5.50
CA ALA A 215 -32.71 -14.05 5.86
C ALA A 215 -31.49 -14.94 6.19
N GLU A 216 -31.71 -16.06 6.88
CA GLU A 216 -30.74 -16.99 7.50
C GLU A 216 -29.53 -17.45 6.64
N ARG A 217 -29.29 -16.88 5.46
CA ARG A 217 -28.23 -17.23 4.52
C ARG A 217 -27.15 -16.16 4.36
N GLY A 218 -27.00 -15.29 5.32
CA GLY A 218 -25.92 -14.30 5.29
C GLY A 218 -24.57 -14.99 5.44
N LEU A 219 -23.68 -14.85 4.44
CA LEU A 219 -22.27 -15.18 4.59
C LEU A 219 -21.63 -14.11 5.48
N VAL A 220 -21.14 -14.56 6.62
CA VAL A 220 -20.35 -13.72 7.52
C VAL A 220 -18.87 -14.04 7.29
N TYR A 221 -18.10 -13.05 6.89
CA TYR A 221 -16.66 -13.14 6.75
C TYR A 221 -15.96 -12.48 7.94
#